data_290ef7706116a557ba5f058fef8477f9
#
_entry.id   290ef7706116a557ba5f058fef8477f9
#
_cell.length_a   1.000
_cell.length_b   1.000
_cell.length_c   1.000
_cell.angle_alpha   90.00
_cell.angle_beta   90.00
_cell.angle_gamma   90.00
#
_symmetry.space_group_name_H-M   'P 1'
#
loop_
_entity.id
_entity.type
_entity.pdbx_description
1 polymer ?
#
loop_
_entity_poly.entity_id
_entity_poly.type
_entity_poly.pdbx_seq_one_letter_code
_entity_poly.pdbx_strand_id
1 'polypeptide(L)'
;MKQLISRRSFLKAAGVTAAAASMAIGAPAASACWYGDKSDVTILYTNDVHTYIDKQSPKLTYAAIADLKQSYQNAGKDVLLVDAGDHVQGTAYGSMDEGASIIKLMNAAGYDVATPGNHEFDYGMDRAKAIMKEADFPYLSCNWVDLRTTLRVLPSVKVFVRGGRRIAFVGVTTPETFTKSTPAYFMDKAQRKYIYDIQGGEDGKKLYDAVQKAIDKAKLLADVVIGLGHLGVDPSSSPWTSEEVIAHTSGFDAFIDGHSHTVMENKQVQDASGKAVTLTQTGSYFANVGEMTIAADGTITTKLIPTHEGMDAGIAAMQTGWVNTVDDMLGEKIAVGDSDFYVSDPATGKRRIRSAETNLGDFVADGIYTYFNEVEKLHCDVAIMNGGGIRADVPAGDWTFKTCKQVSPFGNVACLMSVTGKQIQDALEFAARFAGEDGKENGGFLQVAGATYEIHTDIPNTVQTDEKNVWIGSATGTPRVQNVKIYDKASGSYLPLDPGATYALAGMNYTLRNLGDGFAMFDGAELIKDYVSEDYLVMSTYAMIFDCADAAGLPHLSSANSPLAAYPGYLLNYEQPYGAGRITIL
;
A
#
# COMPACT_ATOMS: atom_id res chain seq x y z
N MET A 1 2.37 -37.21 -37.75
CA MET A 1 1.38 -36.28 -38.37
C MET A 1 0.40 -35.85 -37.28
N LYS A 2 0.58 -34.65 -36.73
CA LYS A 2 -0.36 -34.05 -35.79
C LYS A 2 -1.20 -33.04 -36.56
N GLN A 3 -2.51 -33.31 -36.67
CA GLN A 3 -3.47 -32.38 -37.30
C GLN A 3 -3.66 -31.16 -36.41
N LEU A 4 -3.36 -30.00 -36.95
CA LEU A 4 -3.70 -28.68 -36.39
C LEU A 4 -5.18 -28.42 -36.62
N ILE A 5 -5.95 -28.36 -35.55
CA ILE A 5 -7.36 -27.92 -35.59
C ILE A 5 -7.40 -26.41 -35.77
N SER A 6 -7.97 -25.93 -36.85
CA SER A 6 -8.07 -24.53 -37.20
C SER A 6 -9.15 -23.81 -36.36
N ARG A 7 -8.88 -22.55 -36.03
CA ARG A 7 -9.82 -21.65 -35.30
C ARG A 7 -11.23 -21.53 -35.89
N ARG A 8 -11.45 -21.95 -37.12
CA ARG A 8 -12.78 -21.91 -37.78
C ARG A 8 -13.71 -23.06 -37.42
N SER A 9 -13.22 -24.15 -36.83
CA SER A 9 -14.03 -25.31 -36.44
C SER A 9 -14.65 -25.18 -35.06
N PHE A 10 -14.16 -24.28 -34.24
CA PHE A 10 -14.67 -24.06 -32.87
C PHE A 10 -15.94 -23.16 -32.83
N LEU A 11 -16.17 -22.35 -33.86
CA LEU A 11 -17.29 -21.39 -33.91
C LEU A 11 -18.61 -21.96 -34.47
N LYS A 12 -18.66 -23.25 -34.82
CA LYS A 12 -19.89 -23.90 -35.37
C LYS A 12 -20.66 -24.77 -34.38
N ALA A 13 -20.23 -24.89 -33.11
CA ALA A 13 -20.89 -25.71 -32.10
C ALA A 13 -21.64 -24.94 -31.01
N ALA A 14 -21.75 -23.62 -31.08
CA ALA A 14 -22.53 -22.81 -30.14
C ALA A 14 -23.63 -22.04 -30.88
N GLY A 15 -24.60 -22.79 -31.40
CA GLY A 15 -25.85 -22.22 -31.86
C GLY A 15 -26.74 -21.91 -30.67
N VAL A 16 -26.76 -20.66 -30.21
CA VAL A 16 -27.79 -20.16 -29.31
C VAL A 16 -28.70 -19.22 -30.08
N THR A 17 -29.91 -19.66 -30.35
CA THR A 17 -31.01 -18.88 -30.89
C THR A 17 -31.37 -17.74 -29.94
N ALA A 18 -31.12 -16.50 -30.33
CA ALA A 18 -31.68 -15.33 -29.69
C ALA A 18 -33.15 -15.20 -30.07
N ALA A 19 -34.05 -15.56 -29.16
CA ALA A 19 -35.47 -15.20 -29.25
C ALA A 19 -35.61 -13.78 -28.69
N ALA A 20 -35.84 -12.80 -29.57
CA ALA A 20 -36.27 -11.47 -29.20
C ALA A 20 -37.74 -11.54 -28.69
N ALA A 21 -37.91 -11.50 -27.38
CA ALA A 21 -39.21 -11.24 -26.76
C ALA A 21 -39.32 -9.73 -26.48
N SER A 22 -40.12 -9.04 -27.29
CA SER A 22 -40.60 -7.70 -27.00
C SER A 22 -41.55 -7.77 -25.79
N MET A 23 -41.08 -7.36 -24.61
CA MET A 23 -41.97 -7.16 -23.46
C MET A 23 -42.41 -5.70 -23.39
N ALA A 24 -43.72 -5.51 -23.50
CA ALA A 24 -44.39 -4.27 -23.22
C ALA A 24 -44.06 -3.80 -21.78
N ILE A 25 -43.72 -2.51 -21.66
CA ILE A 25 -43.49 -1.87 -20.36
C ILE A 25 -44.86 -1.61 -19.71
N GLY A 26 -45.37 -2.60 -19.00
CA GLY A 26 -46.33 -2.39 -17.94
C GLY A 26 -45.57 -2.19 -16.65
N ALA A 27 -45.77 -1.08 -15.93
CA ALA A 27 -45.19 -0.87 -14.62
C ALA A 27 -45.56 -2.06 -13.72
N PRO A 28 -44.61 -2.84 -13.20
CA PRO A 28 -44.96 -3.85 -12.23
C PRO A 28 -45.28 -3.12 -10.92
N ALA A 29 -46.51 -3.30 -10.45
CA ALA A 29 -46.79 -3.18 -9.02
C ALA A 29 -45.68 -3.94 -8.28
N ALA A 30 -45.08 -3.32 -7.25
CA ALA A 30 -44.08 -3.93 -6.40
C ALA A 30 -44.62 -5.29 -5.91
N SER A 31 -44.28 -6.38 -6.60
CA SER A 31 -44.45 -7.72 -6.07
C SER A 31 -43.46 -7.81 -4.92
N ALA A 32 -43.97 -7.76 -3.68
CA ALA A 32 -43.26 -8.15 -2.50
C ALA A 32 -42.77 -9.58 -2.75
N CYS A 33 -41.49 -9.73 -3.18
CA CYS A 33 -40.86 -11.03 -3.13
C CYS A 33 -40.83 -11.42 -1.66
N TRP A 34 -41.59 -12.47 -1.32
CA TRP A 34 -41.58 -13.08 0.00
C TRP A 34 -40.19 -13.69 0.21
N TYR A 35 -39.27 -12.90 0.76
CA TYR A 35 -38.14 -13.43 1.47
C TYR A 35 -38.69 -13.88 2.83
N GLY A 36 -38.32 -15.10 3.26
CA GLY A 36 -38.78 -15.65 4.55
C GLY A 36 -38.53 -14.72 5.75
N ASP A 37 -38.88 -15.16 6.94
CA ASP A 37 -38.67 -14.36 8.16
C ASP A 37 -37.21 -13.86 8.22
N LYS A 38 -37.02 -12.59 8.59
CA LYS A 38 -35.70 -12.00 8.70
C LYS A 38 -34.94 -12.66 9.84
N SER A 39 -33.74 -13.11 9.55
CA SER A 39 -32.77 -13.65 10.53
C SER A 39 -31.51 -12.80 10.59
N ASP A 40 -30.70 -13.05 11.62
CA ASP A 40 -29.42 -12.39 11.78
C ASP A 40 -28.47 -12.78 10.63
N VAL A 41 -27.70 -11.81 10.15
CA VAL A 41 -26.62 -12.03 9.18
C VAL A 41 -25.31 -11.58 9.79
N THR A 42 -24.29 -12.41 9.67
CA THR A 42 -22.92 -12.11 10.11
C THR A 42 -22.08 -11.77 8.89
N ILE A 43 -21.34 -10.66 8.93
CA ILE A 43 -20.33 -10.28 7.95
C ILE A 43 -18.98 -10.29 8.66
N LEU A 44 -18.12 -11.23 8.29
CA LEU A 44 -16.72 -11.23 8.68
C LEU A 44 -15.95 -10.37 7.68
N TYR A 45 -15.00 -9.59 8.16
CA TYR A 45 -14.22 -8.70 7.29
C TYR A 45 -12.76 -8.58 7.71
N THR A 46 -11.91 -8.36 6.70
CA THR A 46 -10.48 -8.08 6.81
C THR A 46 -10.13 -6.83 6.02
N ASN A 47 -9.01 -6.21 6.34
CA ASN A 47 -8.37 -5.13 5.60
C ASN A 47 -6.87 -5.13 5.90
N ASP A 48 -6.06 -4.57 4.99
CA ASP A 48 -4.63 -4.34 5.19
C ASP A 48 -3.87 -5.58 5.70
N VAL A 49 -4.17 -6.75 5.13
CA VAL A 49 -3.50 -8.01 5.49
C VAL A 49 -2.03 -7.99 5.07
N HIS A 50 -1.71 -7.30 3.96
CA HIS A 50 -0.35 -7.11 3.47
C HIS A 50 0.49 -8.39 3.43
N THR A 51 -0.14 -9.50 3.04
CA THR A 51 0.53 -10.80 2.85
C THR A 51 1.19 -11.41 4.11
N TYR A 52 0.84 -10.93 5.31
CA TYR A 52 1.35 -11.44 6.57
C TYR A 52 0.71 -12.80 6.90
N ILE A 53 1.20 -13.87 6.28
CA ILE A 53 0.67 -15.23 6.38
C ILE A 53 1.50 -16.16 7.27
N ASP A 54 2.70 -15.75 7.70
CA ASP A 54 3.61 -16.53 8.53
C ASP A 54 3.49 -16.25 10.03
N LYS A 55 2.51 -15.43 10.43
CA LYS A 55 2.33 -15.07 11.84
C LYS A 55 2.02 -16.28 12.71
N GLN A 56 2.72 -16.32 13.84
CA GLN A 56 2.49 -17.30 14.89
C GLN A 56 1.69 -16.72 16.07
N SER A 57 1.56 -15.40 16.18
CA SER A 57 0.79 -14.72 17.21
C SER A 57 0.48 -13.25 16.80
N PRO A 58 -0.79 -12.81 16.88
CA PRO A 58 -2.00 -13.59 17.11
C PRO A 58 -2.21 -14.64 16.00
N LYS A 59 -2.88 -15.73 16.32
CA LYS A 59 -3.11 -16.86 15.40
C LYS A 59 -4.24 -16.59 14.39
N LEU A 60 -4.27 -15.41 13.80
CA LEU A 60 -5.20 -15.09 12.73
C LEU A 60 -4.48 -15.18 11.39
N THR A 61 -5.01 -16.05 10.53
CA THR A 61 -4.54 -16.31 9.17
C THR A 61 -5.76 -16.64 8.29
N TYR A 62 -5.58 -16.79 6.99
CA TYR A 62 -6.65 -17.25 6.10
C TYR A 62 -7.25 -18.58 6.55
N ALA A 63 -6.43 -19.50 7.07
CA ALA A 63 -6.89 -20.79 7.60
C ALA A 63 -7.78 -20.63 8.84
N ALA A 64 -7.41 -19.72 9.75
CA ALA A 64 -8.20 -19.43 10.94
C ALA A 64 -9.53 -18.73 10.59
N ILE A 65 -9.52 -17.81 9.64
CA ILE A 65 -10.73 -17.10 9.18
C ILE A 65 -11.70 -18.06 8.48
N ALA A 66 -11.18 -18.99 7.67
CA ALA A 66 -12.00 -20.01 7.02
C ALA A 66 -12.68 -20.92 8.06
N ASP A 67 -11.95 -21.37 9.07
CA ASP A 67 -12.52 -22.17 10.17
C ASP A 67 -13.56 -21.37 10.96
N LEU A 68 -13.29 -20.11 11.27
CA LEU A 68 -14.26 -19.22 11.94
C LEU A 68 -15.55 -19.08 11.11
N LYS A 69 -15.43 -18.81 9.78
CA LYS A 69 -16.57 -18.75 8.87
C LYS A 69 -17.35 -20.06 8.88
N GLN A 70 -16.66 -21.18 8.73
CA GLN A 70 -17.27 -22.52 8.73
C GLN A 70 -17.95 -22.87 10.06
N SER A 71 -17.35 -22.49 11.20
CA SER A 71 -17.93 -22.69 12.52
C SER A 71 -19.26 -21.96 12.68
N TYR A 72 -19.37 -20.74 12.15
CA TYR A 72 -20.59 -19.96 12.16
C TYR A 72 -21.65 -20.56 11.22
N GLN A 73 -21.26 -21.03 10.04
CA GLN A 73 -22.16 -21.72 9.11
C GLN A 73 -22.69 -23.01 9.72
N ASN A 74 -21.84 -23.79 10.41
CA ASN A 74 -22.23 -25.03 11.11
C ASN A 74 -23.19 -24.72 12.28
N ALA A 75 -23.09 -23.55 12.89
CA ALA A 75 -24.05 -23.07 13.88
C ALA A 75 -25.36 -22.51 13.26
N GLY A 76 -25.54 -22.64 11.95
CA GLY A 76 -26.75 -22.19 11.24
C GLY A 76 -26.81 -20.69 10.97
N LYS A 77 -25.71 -19.94 11.11
CA LYS A 77 -25.66 -18.52 10.79
C LYS A 77 -25.50 -18.31 9.28
N ASP A 78 -26.15 -17.27 8.76
CA ASP A 78 -25.87 -16.72 7.42
C ASP A 78 -24.62 -15.85 7.49
N VAL A 79 -23.53 -16.25 6.80
CA VAL A 79 -22.22 -15.59 6.89
C VAL A 79 -21.74 -15.12 5.52
N LEU A 80 -21.25 -13.89 5.46
CA LEU A 80 -20.43 -13.35 4.36
C LEU A 80 -19.03 -13.07 4.87
N LEU A 81 -18.02 -13.18 3.99
CA LEU A 81 -16.63 -12.83 4.27
C LEU A 81 -16.16 -11.83 3.22
N VAL A 82 -15.73 -10.64 3.63
CA VAL A 82 -15.38 -9.54 2.73
C VAL A 82 -14.01 -8.95 3.07
N ASP A 83 -13.39 -8.28 2.09
CA ASP A 83 -12.09 -7.65 2.27
C ASP A 83 -12.09 -6.19 1.79
N ALA A 84 -11.50 -5.31 2.58
CA ALA A 84 -11.43 -3.88 2.31
C ALA A 84 -10.05 -3.44 1.73
N GLY A 85 -9.33 -4.35 1.05
CA GLY A 85 -8.16 -4.02 0.24
C GLY A 85 -6.80 -4.17 0.95
N ASP A 86 -5.74 -3.97 0.18
CA ASP A 86 -4.33 -4.09 0.58
C ASP A 86 -3.95 -5.51 1.08
N HIS A 87 -4.28 -6.52 0.29
CA HIS A 87 -4.00 -7.91 0.65
C HIS A 87 -2.88 -8.57 -0.16
N VAL A 88 -2.51 -8.07 -1.38
CA VAL A 88 -1.57 -8.78 -2.28
C VAL A 88 -0.11 -8.37 -2.13
N GLN A 89 0.18 -7.27 -1.46
CA GLN A 89 1.53 -6.70 -1.31
C GLN A 89 1.84 -6.43 0.17
N GLY A 90 3.12 -6.60 0.59
CA GLY A 90 3.58 -6.24 1.95
C GLY A 90 4.79 -7.03 2.43
N THR A 91 4.89 -8.32 2.13
CA THR A 91 6.02 -9.19 2.50
C THR A 91 6.56 -9.95 1.30
N ALA A 92 7.64 -10.74 1.51
CA ALA A 92 8.18 -11.63 0.50
C ALA A 92 7.10 -12.59 -0.05
N TYR A 93 6.16 -13.03 0.77
CA TYR A 93 5.13 -14.00 0.38
C TYR A 93 4.16 -13.47 -0.69
N GLY A 94 3.93 -12.16 -0.76
CA GLY A 94 3.16 -11.55 -1.83
C GLY A 94 4.04 -11.16 -3.02
N SER A 95 5.23 -10.61 -2.77
CA SER A 95 6.05 -10.06 -3.85
C SER A 95 6.73 -11.12 -4.73
N MET A 96 6.95 -12.34 -4.23
CA MET A 96 7.61 -13.41 -5.00
C MET A 96 6.79 -13.93 -6.19
N ASP A 97 5.47 -13.83 -6.13
CA ASP A 97 4.57 -14.24 -7.24
C ASP A 97 3.52 -13.17 -7.56
N GLU A 98 3.83 -11.91 -7.21
CA GLU A 98 2.98 -10.74 -7.46
C GLU A 98 1.54 -10.95 -6.99
N GLY A 99 1.37 -11.53 -5.79
CA GLY A 99 0.10 -11.74 -5.10
C GLY A 99 -0.70 -12.99 -5.50
N ALA A 100 -0.22 -13.82 -6.45
CA ALA A 100 -0.99 -14.98 -6.92
C ALA A 100 -1.32 -15.99 -5.81
N SER A 101 -0.37 -16.29 -4.92
CA SER A 101 -0.58 -17.22 -3.80
C SER A 101 -1.57 -16.66 -2.78
N ILE A 102 -1.58 -15.36 -2.56
CA ILE A 102 -2.54 -14.72 -1.66
C ILE A 102 -3.97 -14.88 -2.20
N ILE A 103 -4.20 -14.60 -3.48
CA ILE A 103 -5.52 -14.79 -4.10
C ILE A 103 -5.98 -16.25 -4.00
N LYS A 104 -5.09 -17.24 -4.18
CA LYS A 104 -5.44 -18.65 -3.98
C LYS A 104 -5.87 -18.94 -2.54
N LEU A 105 -5.20 -18.36 -1.54
CA LEU A 105 -5.59 -18.49 -0.13
C LEU A 105 -6.95 -17.82 0.15
N MET A 106 -7.20 -16.63 -0.41
CA MET A 106 -8.49 -15.94 -0.28
C MET A 106 -9.62 -16.72 -0.95
N ASN A 107 -9.40 -17.28 -2.15
CA ASN A 107 -10.35 -18.16 -2.82
C ASN A 107 -10.67 -19.39 -1.96
N ALA A 108 -9.65 -20.04 -1.40
CA ALA A 108 -9.83 -21.21 -0.53
C ALA A 108 -10.55 -20.84 0.77
N ALA A 109 -10.29 -19.67 1.36
CA ALA A 109 -10.97 -19.16 2.54
C ALA A 109 -12.43 -18.75 2.25
N GLY A 110 -12.80 -18.66 0.98
CA GLY A 110 -14.16 -18.39 0.54
C GLY A 110 -14.59 -16.95 0.75
N TYR A 111 -13.76 -15.96 0.36
CA TYR A 111 -14.18 -14.57 0.32
C TYR A 111 -15.34 -14.38 -0.65
N ASP A 112 -16.28 -13.51 -0.31
CA ASP A 112 -17.51 -13.27 -1.08
C ASP A 112 -17.41 -11.99 -1.93
N VAL A 113 -16.64 -10.97 -1.49
CA VAL A 113 -16.43 -9.71 -2.20
C VAL A 113 -15.24 -8.95 -1.61
N ALA A 114 -14.52 -8.18 -2.46
CA ALA A 114 -13.46 -7.27 -2.03
C ALA A 114 -13.55 -5.91 -2.72
N THR A 115 -12.84 -4.91 -2.17
CA THR A 115 -12.50 -3.66 -2.84
C THR A 115 -10.97 -3.61 -3.02
N PRO A 116 -10.43 -3.01 -4.10
CA PRO A 116 -8.99 -2.81 -4.18
C PRO A 116 -8.55 -1.65 -3.28
N GLY A 117 -7.47 -1.84 -2.53
CA GLY A 117 -6.69 -0.78 -1.94
C GLY A 117 -5.68 -0.19 -2.93
N ASN A 118 -4.72 0.60 -2.44
CA ASN A 118 -3.68 1.17 -3.28
C ASN A 118 -2.60 0.14 -3.64
N HIS A 119 -2.33 -0.81 -2.79
CA HIS A 119 -1.28 -1.82 -2.98
C HIS A 119 -1.69 -2.96 -3.93
N GLU A 120 -2.93 -3.09 -4.34
CA GLU A 120 -3.32 -3.97 -5.43
C GLU A 120 -2.76 -3.52 -6.78
N PHE A 121 -2.26 -2.29 -6.91
CA PHE A 121 -1.68 -1.74 -8.13
C PHE A 121 -0.14 -1.76 -8.17
N ASP A 122 0.54 -2.16 -7.12
CA ASP A 122 2.00 -2.06 -6.99
C ASP A 122 2.78 -2.90 -7.99
N TYR A 123 2.17 -4.00 -8.47
CA TYR A 123 2.76 -4.82 -9.54
C TYR A 123 2.34 -4.39 -10.95
N GLY A 124 1.75 -3.20 -11.07
CA GLY A 124 1.32 -2.61 -12.33
C GLY A 124 -0.13 -2.91 -12.69
N MET A 125 -0.69 -2.08 -13.57
CA MET A 125 -2.10 -2.10 -13.95
C MET A 125 -2.56 -3.44 -14.56
N ASP A 126 -1.71 -4.07 -15.38
CA ASP A 126 -2.08 -5.33 -16.04
C ASP A 126 -2.12 -6.47 -15.02
N ARG A 127 -1.18 -6.49 -14.06
CA ARG A 127 -1.17 -7.47 -12.98
C ARG A 127 -2.35 -7.27 -12.04
N ALA A 128 -2.66 -6.03 -11.63
CA ALA A 128 -3.83 -5.72 -10.83
C ALA A 128 -5.12 -6.30 -11.44
N LYS A 129 -5.32 -6.09 -12.74
CA LYS A 129 -6.47 -6.65 -13.45
C LYS A 129 -6.43 -8.17 -13.57
N ALA A 130 -5.25 -8.77 -13.68
CA ALA A 130 -5.09 -10.23 -13.73
C ALA A 130 -5.46 -10.85 -12.37
N ILE A 131 -4.95 -10.32 -11.27
CA ILE A 131 -5.27 -10.74 -9.89
C ILE A 131 -6.78 -10.71 -9.65
N MET A 132 -7.45 -9.61 -10.01
CA MET A 132 -8.89 -9.46 -9.83
C MET A 132 -9.71 -10.45 -10.67
N LYS A 133 -9.14 -11.02 -11.74
CA LYS A 133 -9.74 -12.09 -12.54
C LYS A 133 -9.40 -13.49 -12.04
N GLU A 134 -8.29 -13.66 -11.33
CA GLU A 134 -7.89 -14.92 -10.67
C GLU A 134 -8.73 -15.18 -9.41
N ALA A 135 -9.35 -14.12 -8.84
CA ALA A 135 -10.23 -14.22 -7.69
C ALA A 135 -11.58 -14.87 -8.07
N ASP A 136 -12.06 -15.78 -7.23
CA ASP A 136 -13.38 -16.43 -7.35
C ASP A 136 -14.52 -15.51 -6.82
N PHE A 137 -14.16 -14.32 -6.33
CA PHE A 137 -15.07 -13.30 -5.81
C PHE A 137 -14.93 -11.99 -6.59
N PRO A 138 -15.98 -11.16 -6.69
CA PRO A 138 -15.92 -9.89 -7.39
C PRO A 138 -15.17 -8.83 -6.59
N TYR A 139 -14.38 -8.01 -7.28
CA TYR A 139 -13.91 -6.73 -6.78
C TYR A 139 -14.88 -5.61 -7.15
N LEU A 140 -14.99 -4.61 -6.26
CA LEU A 140 -15.88 -3.45 -6.43
C LEU A 140 -15.09 -2.15 -6.35
N SER A 141 -15.40 -1.20 -7.23
CA SER A 141 -14.96 0.20 -7.11
C SER A 141 -15.94 1.12 -7.83
N CYS A 142 -16.50 2.09 -7.13
CA CYS A 142 -17.43 3.04 -7.74
C CYS A 142 -16.73 4.24 -8.39
N ASN A 143 -15.44 4.45 -8.10
CA ASN A 143 -14.67 5.64 -8.51
C ASN A 143 -13.45 5.33 -9.39
N TRP A 144 -13.15 4.07 -9.71
CA TRP A 144 -12.10 3.72 -10.67
C TRP A 144 -12.63 3.70 -12.11
N VAL A 145 -12.12 4.58 -12.96
CA VAL A 145 -12.61 4.87 -14.32
C VAL A 145 -11.51 4.70 -15.36
N ASP A 146 -11.84 4.10 -16.50
CA ASP A 146 -11.03 4.13 -17.71
C ASP A 146 -11.35 5.40 -18.50
N LEU A 147 -10.42 6.35 -18.55
CA LEU A 147 -10.62 7.66 -19.19
C LEU A 147 -10.78 7.57 -20.71
N ARG A 148 -10.35 6.46 -21.33
CA ARG A 148 -10.49 6.23 -22.78
C ARG A 148 -11.93 5.89 -23.16
N THR A 149 -12.65 5.24 -22.25
CA THR A 149 -14.04 4.79 -22.46
C THR A 149 -15.05 5.56 -21.60
N THR A 150 -14.59 6.26 -20.57
CA THR A 150 -15.39 6.90 -19.52
C THR A 150 -16.21 5.91 -18.68
N LEU A 151 -15.92 4.61 -18.78
CA LEU A 151 -16.60 3.57 -18.04
C LEU A 151 -15.82 3.21 -16.76
N ARG A 152 -16.54 2.76 -15.74
CA ARG A 152 -15.92 2.15 -14.56
C ARG A 152 -15.21 0.86 -14.94
N VAL A 153 -14.04 0.64 -14.35
CA VAL A 153 -13.23 -0.57 -14.58
C VAL A 153 -13.84 -1.76 -13.84
N LEU A 154 -14.43 -1.53 -12.66
CA LEU A 154 -15.09 -2.54 -11.83
C LEU A 154 -16.58 -2.21 -11.61
N PRO A 155 -17.40 -3.20 -11.23
CA PRO A 155 -18.75 -2.95 -10.74
C PRO A 155 -18.71 -2.05 -9.50
N SER A 156 -19.67 -1.13 -9.37
CA SER A 156 -19.78 -0.26 -8.19
C SER A 156 -20.49 -0.92 -7.01
N VAL A 157 -21.34 -1.92 -7.28
CA VAL A 157 -22.24 -2.52 -6.29
C VAL A 157 -22.38 -4.01 -6.54
N LYS A 158 -22.38 -4.80 -5.46
CA LYS A 158 -22.77 -6.23 -5.44
C LYS A 158 -23.84 -6.43 -4.39
N VAL A 159 -24.89 -7.19 -4.75
CA VAL A 159 -25.99 -7.52 -3.83
C VAL A 159 -25.95 -9.00 -3.50
N PHE A 160 -26.11 -9.31 -2.23
CA PHE A 160 -26.30 -10.66 -1.69
C PHE A 160 -27.67 -10.77 -1.05
N VAL A 161 -28.26 -11.96 -1.12
CA VAL A 161 -29.50 -12.28 -0.38
C VAL A 161 -29.09 -13.18 0.79
N ARG A 162 -29.24 -12.67 2.00
CA ARG A 162 -28.91 -13.36 3.25
C ARG A 162 -29.90 -12.97 4.33
N GLY A 163 -30.25 -13.91 5.21
CA GLY A 163 -31.16 -13.65 6.33
C GLY A 163 -32.48 -13.02 5.93
N GLY A 164 -33.07 -13.44 4.80
CA GLY A 164 -34.32 -12.90 4.28
C GLY A 164 -34.27 -11.43 3.83
N ARG A 165 -33.06 -10.88 3.54
CA ARG A 165 -32.88 -9.49 3.08
C ARG A 165 -31.83 -9.38 1.99
N ARG A 166 -31.87 -8.29 1.24
CA ARG A 166 -30.87 -7.92 0.24
C ARG A 166 -29.85 -6.97 0.88
N ILE A 167 -28.58 -7.36 0.85
CA ILE A 167 -27.46 -6.58 1.39
C ILE A 167 -26.60 -6.17 0.21
N ALA A 168 -26.41 -4.88 0.00
CA ALA A 168 -25.54 -4.32 -1.03
C ALA A 168 -24.22 -3.85 -0.42
N PHE A 169 -23.12 -4.21 -1.08
CA PHE A 169 -21.80 -3.61 -0.85
C PHE A 169 -21.51 -2.60 -1.94
N VAL A 170 -21.04 -1.42 -1.56
CA VAL A 170 -20.56 -0.35 -2.45
C VAL A 170 -19.04 -0.25 -2.29
N GLY A 171 -18.28 -0.61 -3.34
CA GLY A 171 -16.81 -0.55 -3.30
C GLY A 171 -16.28 0.87 -3.51
N VAL A 172 -15.26 1.28 -2.72
CA VAL A 172 -14.63 2.60 -2.82
C VAL A 172 -13.10 2.45 -2.70
N THR A 173 -12.37 2.91 -3.72
CA THR A 173 -10.89 2.87 -3.75
C THR A 173 -10.33 4.25 -3.44
N THR A 174 -9.26 4.33 -2.65
CA THR A 174 -8.64 5.62 -2.31
C THR A 174 -8.06 6.34 -3.52
N PRO A 175 -8.36 7.64 -3.72
CA PRO A 175 -7.68 8.46 -4.72
C PRO A 175 -6.17 8.59 -4.50
N GLU A 176 -5.69 8.40 -3.26
CA GLU A 176 -4.26 8.36 -2.95
C GLU A 176 -3.49 7.25 -3.68
N THR A 177 -4.19 6.28 -4.29
CA THR A 177 -3.58 5.21 -5.10
C THR A 177 -2.62 5.76 -6.15
N PHE A 178 -2.87 6.95 -6.70
CA PHE A 178 -1.94 7.57 -7.66
C PHE A 178 -0.54 7.78 -7.09
N THR A 179 -0.44 8.26 -5.86
CA THR A 179 0.84 8.59 -5.22
C THR A 179 1.34 7.51 -4.26
N LYS A 180 0.43 6.74 -3.66
CA LYS A 180 0.79 5.64 -2.75
C LYS A 180 1.12 4.33 -3.47
N SER A 181 0.71 4.18 -4.74
CA SER A 181 1.24 3.19 -5.68
C SER A 181 2.15 3.92 -6.69
N THR A 182 2.07 3.61 -7.96
CA THR A 182 2.96 4.18 -8.98
C THR A 182 2.15 4.95 -10.02
N PRO A 183 2.19 6.29 -10.06
CA PRO A 183 1.43 7.10 -11.01
C PRO A 183 1.59 6.66 -12.47
N ALA A 184 2.80 6.24 -12.86
CA ALA A 184 3.09 5.78 -14.22
C ALA A 184 2.26 4.56 -14.65
N TYR A 185 1.70 3.77 -13.73
CA TYR A 185 0.83 2.63 -14.06
C TYR A 185 -0.58 3.03 -14.52
N PHE A 186 -0.96 4.27 -14.24
CA PHE A 186 -2.25 4.85 -14.64
C PHE A 186 -2.16 5.66 -15.93
N MET A 187 -0.97 5.72 -16.55
CA MET A 187 -0.67 6.56 -17.72
C MET A 187 -0.41 5.73 -18.99
N ASP A 188 -0.73 6.32 -20.13
CA ASP A 188 -0.06 5.97 -21.39
C ASP A 188 1.35 6.54 -21.35
N LYS A 189 2.35 5.66 -21.29
CA LYS A 189 3.76 6.06 -21.13
C LYS A 189 4.29 6.86 -22.34
N ALA A 190 3.80 6.56 -23.56
CA ALA A 190 4.25 7.25 -24.78
C ALA A 190 3.67 8.67 -24.89
N GLN A 191 2.42 8.85 -24.46
CA GLN A 191 1.74 10.14 -24.49
C GLN A 191 1.88 10.93 -23.20
N ARG A 192 2.40 10.30 -22.12
CA ARG A 192 2.51 10.88 -20.77
C ARG A 192 1.16 11.44 -20.29
N LYS A 193 0.09 10.70 -20.55
CA LYS A 193 -1.28 11.10 -20.24
C LYS A 193 -1.97 10.02 -19.43
N TYR A 194 -2.66 10.38 -18.35
CA TYR A 194 -3.49 9.45 -17.59
C TYR A 194 -4.56 8.82 -18.48
N ILE A 195 -4.65 7.51 -18.44
CA ILE A 195 -5.66 6.69 -19.11
C ILE A 195 -6.60 6.02 -18.12
N TYR A 196 -6.28 6.05 -16.83
CA TYR A 196 -7.14 5.66 -15.73
C TYR A 196 -7.23 6.80 -14.71
N ASP A 197 -8.37 6.90 -14.05
CA ASP A 197 -8.61 7.81 -12.94
C ASP A 197 -9.24 7.05 -11.78
N ILE A 198 -8.80 7.32 -10.57
CA ILE A 198 -9.51 7.01 -9.33
C ILE A 198 -10.06 8.34 -8.85
N GLN A 199 -11.34 8.56 -9.15
CA GLN A 199 -11.99 9.86 -8.97
C GLN A 199 -11.93 10.31 -7.52
N GLY A 200 -11.23 11.41 -7.26
CA GLY A 200 -11.09 12.07 -5.96
C GLY A 200 -11.60 13.50 -6.01
N GLY A 201 -10.89 14.32 -6.75
CA GLY A 201 -11.05 15.78 -6.78
C GLY A 201 -10.33 16.44 -5.61
N GLU A 202 -9.78 17.63 -5.82
CA GLU A 202 -9.03 18.40 -4.83
C GLU A 202 -9.86 18.68 -3.56
N ASP A 203 -11.17 18.89 -3.72
CA ASP A 203 -12.15 19.12 -2.67
C ASP A 203 -12.93 17.85 -2.25
N GLY A 204 -12.53 16.68 -2.72
CA GLY A 204 -13.22 15.41 -2.49
C GLY A 204 -14.53 15.23 -3.28
N LYS A 205 -15.03 16.28 -3.93
CA LYS A 205 -16.38 16.26 -4.53
C LYS A 205 -16.56 15.19 -5.60
N LYS A 206 -15.55 14.92 -6.43
CA LYS A 206 -15.63 13.86 -7.44
C LYS A 206 -15.84 12.48 -6.81
N LEU A 207 -15.17 12.22 -5.68
CA LEU A 207 -15.34 10.99 -4.90
C LEU A 207 -16.74 10.92 -4.30
N TYR A 208 -17.17 11.97 -3.61
CA TYR A 208 -18.50 12.00 -2.96
C TYR A 208 -19.63 11.81 -3.97
N ASP A 209 -19.54 12.47 -5.14
CA ASP A 209 -20.54 12.32 -6.22
C ASP A 209 -20.56 10.88 -6.80
N ALA A 210 -19.38 10.22 -6.93
CA ALA A 210 -19.30 8.84 -7.41
C ALA A 210 -19.89 7.86 -6.40
N VAL A 211 -19.57 8.06 -5.10
CA VAL A 211 -20.10 7.25 -4.00
C VAL A 211 -21.60 7.43 -3.86
N GLN A 212 -22.12 8.68 -3.86
CA GLN A 212 -23.55 8.93 -3.75
C GLN A 212 -24.35 8.25 -4.89
N LYS A 213 -23.86 8.34 -6.13
CA LYS A 213 -24.49 7.64 -7.27
C LYS A 213 -24.52 6.12 -7.08
N ALA A 214 -23.49 5.54 -6.44
CA ALA A 214 -23.45 4.12 -6.16
C ALA A 214 -24.41 3.74 -5.01
N ILE A 215 -24.51 4.56 -3.97
CA ILE A 215 -25.48 4.41 -2.88
C ILE A 215 -26.92 4.46 -3.45
N ASP A 216 -27.24 5.46 -4.28
CA ASP A 216 -28.56 5.61 -4.87
C ASP A 216 -28.95 4.37 -5.68
N LYS A 217 -28.00 3.85 -6.46
CA LYS A 217 -28.20 2.58 -7.18
C LYS A 217 -28.40 1.40 -6.23
N ALA A 218 -27.60 1.30 -5.16
CA ALA A 218 -27.71 0.22 -4.18
C ALA A 218 -29.06 0.23 -3.46
N LYS A 219 -29.56 1.41 -3.08
CA LYS A 219 -30.89 1.58 -2.43
C LYS A 219 -32.07 1.11 -3.29
N LEU A 220 -31.94 1.15 -4.62
CA LEU A 220 -32.97 0.59 -5.50
C LEU A 220 -32.97 -0.95 -5.50
N LEU A 221 -31.86 -1.57 -5.09
CA LEU A 221 -31.61 -2.99 -5.23
C LEU A 221 -31.60 -3.75 -3.90
N ALA A 222 -31.39 -3.05 -2.77
CA ALA A 222 -31.11 -3.67 -1.48
C ALA A 222 -31.84 -2.99 -0.32
N ASP A 223 -31.99 -3.75 0.76
CA ASP A 223 -32.62 -3.35 2.02
C ASP A 223 -31.60 -2.76 3.00
N VAL A 224 -30.31 -3.15 2.85
CA VAL A 224 -29.17 -2.68 3.64
C VAL A 224 -28.04 -2.32 2.67
N VAL A 225 -27.38 -1.17 2.89
CA VAL A 225 -26.28 -0.68 2.06
C VAL A 225 -25.03 -0.49 2.92
N ILE A 226 -23.97 -1.24 2.63
CA ILE A 226 -22.72 -1.22 3.34
C ILE A 226 -21.64 -0.65 2.43
N GLY A 227 -20.90 0.36 2.89
CA GLY A 227 -19.67 0.80 2.27
C GLY A 227 -18.56 -0.26 2.48
N LEU A 228 -17.83 -0.60 1.44
CA LEU A 228 -16.63 -1.41 1.50
C LEU A 228 -15.52 -0.57 0.87
N GLY A 229 -14.84 0.20 1.71
CA GLY A 229 -13.88 1.21 1.28
C GLY A 229 -12.45 0.88 1.65
N HIS A 230 -11.53 1.54 0.96
CA HIS A 230 -10.12 1.59 1.33
C HIS A 230 -9.68 3.05 1.26
N LEU A 231 -10.03 3.83 2.29
CA LEU A 231 -9.89 5.29 2.33
C LEU A 231 -9.08 5.78 3.54
N GLY A 232 -9.21 5.09 4.65
CA GLY A 232 -8.59 5.45 5.92
C GLY A 232 -9.26 6.61 6.64
N VAL A 233 -8.71 6.88 7.83
CA VAL A 233 -9.12 7.98 8.71
C VAL A 233 -7.95 8.88 9.09
N ASP A 234 -6.81 8.71 8.43
CA ASP A 234 -5.63 9.55 8.65
C ASP A 234 -5.91 10.98 8.16
N PRO A 235 -5.69 12.02 8.97
CA PRO A 235 -5.88 13.41 8.54
C PRO A 235 -5.06 13.81 7.30
N SER A 236 -3.96 13.11 7.00
CA SER A 236 -3.17 13.35 5.78
C SER A 236 -3.89 12.95 4.50
N SER A 237 -4.88 12.05 4.60
CA SER A 237 -5.71 11.59 3.47
C SER A 237 -6.92 12.50 3.19
N SER A 238 -7.13 13.57 3.98
CA SER A 238 -8.20 14.56 3.70
C SER A 238 -7.97 15.21 2.33
N PRO A 239 -9.03 15.41 1.51
CA PRO A 239 -10.46 15.29 1.79
C PRO A 239 -11.07 13.92 1.42
N TRP A 240 -10.30 12.85 1.37
CA TRP A 240 -10.76 11.55 0.86
C TRP A 240 -10.94 10.47 1.94
N THR A 241 -10.92 10.85 3.21
CA THR A 241 -11.14 9.92 4.33
C THR A 241 -12.54 9.31 4.30
N SER A 242 -12.68 8.13 4.89
CA SER A 242 -13.98 7.47 5.03
C SER A 242 -14.97 8.32 5.85
N GLU A 243 -14.47 9.07 6.85
CA GLU A 243 -15.30 9.98 7.64
C GLU A 243 -15.88 11.11 6.78
N GLU A 244 -15.07 11.71 5.92
CA GLU A 244 -15.53 12.78 5.00
C GLU A 244 -16.46 12.23 3.92
N VAL A 245 -16.20 11.04 3.39
CA VAL A 245 -17.10 10.38 2.45
C VAL A 245 -18.48 10.14 3.09
N ILE A 246 -18.52 9.64 4.33
CA ILE A 246 -19.78 9.44 5.05
C ILE A 246 -20.46 10.79 5.29
N ALA A 247 -19.73 11.80 5.78
CA ALA A 247 -20.30 13.11 6.10
C ALA A 247 -20.86 13.87 4.88
N HIS A 248 -20.33 13.60 3.66
CA HIS A 248 -20.76 14.26 2.43
C HIS A 248 -21.72 13.40 1.57
N THR A 249 -22.08 12.20 2.02
CA THR A 249 -23.04 11.32 1.33
C THR A 249 -24.16 10.92 2.27
N SER A 250 -25.20 10.26 1.75
CA SER A 250 -26.28 9.77 2.61
C SER A 250 -26.82 8.42 2.13
N GLY A 251 -27.02 7.52 3.10
CA GLY A 251 -27.71 6.28 2.86
C GLY A 251 -26.92 5.01 3.06
N PHE A 252 -25.69 5.09 3.55
CA PHE A 252 -25.04 3.93 4.15
C PHE A 252 -25.70 3.53 5.46
N ASP A 253 -25.74 2.24 5.75
CA ASP A 253 -26.13 1.69 7.04
C ASP A 253 -24.91 1.39 7.92
N ALA A 254 -23.79 1.00 7.30
CA ALA A 254 -22.47 0.85 7.92
C ALA A 254 -21.37 1.03 6.86
N PHE A 255 -20.12 1.18 7.31
CA PHE A 255 -18.93 1.31 6.47
C PHE A 255 -17.77 0.48 7.03
N ILE A 256 -17.26 -0.45 6.23
CA ILE A 256 -16.07 -1.24 6.50
C ILE A 256 -14.93 -0.60 5.71
N ASP A 257 -13.82 -0.25 6.36
CA ASP A 257 -12.73 0.53 5.77
C ASP A 257 -11.36 -0.11 6.00
N GLY A 258 -10.31 0.43 5.38
CA GLY A 258 -8.91 0.06 5.49
C GLY A 258 -7.98 1.27 5.33
N HIS A 259 -6.75 1.05 4.81
CA HIS A 259 -5.75 2.05 4.41
C HIS A 259 -4.94 2.68 5.56
N SER A 260 -5.55 3.17 6.62
CA SER A 260 -4.84 3.84 7.72
C SER A 260 -4.32 2.89 8.80
N HIS A 261 -4.52 1.58 8.65
CA HIS A 261 -4.13 0.56 9.63
C HIS A 261 -4.71 0.78 11.03
N THR A 262 -5.82 1.48 11.12
CA THR A 262 -6.44 1.86 12.40
C THR A 262 -7.22 0.69 12.99
N VAL A 263 -7.01 0.41 14.27
CA VAL A 263 -7.88 -0.52 15.02
C VAL A 263 -9.11 0.27 15.50
N MET A 264 -10.25 0.02 14.86
CA MET A 264 -11.49 0.76 15.13
C MET A 264 -12.68 -0.19 15.12
N GLU A 265 -13.21 -0.51 16.30
CA GLU A 265 -14.32 -1.44 16.43
C GLU A 265 -15.64 -0.81 15.99
N ASN A 266 -15.92 0.42 16.45
CA ASN A 266 -17.22 1.08 16.26
C ASN A 266 -17.06 2.59 16.42
N LYS A 267 -17.01 3.33 15.32
CA LYS A 267 -17.05 4.78 15.33
C LYS A 267 -18.34 5.25 14.66
N GLN A 268 -19.08 6.13 15.34
CA GLN A 268 -20.30 6.70 14.78
C GLN A 268 -19.96 8.00 14.04
N VAL A 269 -20.25 8.05 12.74
CA VAL A 269 -20.07 9.22 11.90
C VAL A 269 -21.43 9.66 11.38
N GLN A 270 -21.76 10.95 11.48
CA GLN A 270 -23.01 11.49 10.95
C GLN A 270 -22.92 11.63 9.43
N ASP A 271 -23.89 11.08 8.70
CA ASP A 271 -24.00 11.28 7.26
C ASP A 271 -24.62 12.66 6.91
N ALA A 272 -24.64 13.02 5.64
CA ALA A 272 -25.17 14.31 5.19
C ALA A 272 -26.65 14.55 5.55
N SER A 273 -27.40 13.50 5.91
CA SER A 273 -28.79 13.60 6.40
C SER A 273 -28.89 13.69 7.92
N GLY A 274 -27.78 13.55 8.65
CA GLY A 274 -27.73 13.51 10.11
C GLY A 274 -27.96 12.10 10.69
N LYS A 275 -27.97 11.04 9.85
CA LYS A 275 -28.03 9.65 10.31
C LYS A 275 -26.65 9.19 10.76
N ALA A 276 -26.56 8.55 11.93
CA ALA A 276 -25.33 7.90 12.37
C ALA A 276 -25.04 6.64 11.54
N VAL A 277 -23.82 6.54 11.02
CA VAL A 277 -23.27 5.41 10.26
C VAL A 277 -22.14 4.80 11.06
N THR A 278 -22.18 3.48 11.27
CA THR A 278 -21.11 2.75 11.93
C THR A 278 -19.91 2.58 10.99
N LEU A 279 -18.75 3.12 11.35
CA LEU A 279 -17.46 2.97 10.66
C LEU A 279 -16.57 2.02 11.46
N THR A 280 -15.89 1.08 10.78
CA THR A 280 -15.04 0.07 11.40
C THR A 280 -13.82 -0.28 10.56
N GLN A 281 -12.68 -0.61 11.20
CA GLN A 281 -11.45 -1.13 10.61
C GLN A 281 -10.82 -2.18 11.54
N THR A 282 -10.09 -3.15 11.00
CA THR A 282 -9.49 -4.26 11.78
C THR A 282 -8.06 -4.01 12.23
N GLY A 283 -7.47 -2.87 11.90
CA GLY A 283 -6.02 -2.64 11.99
C GLY A 283 -5.32 -3.13 10.72
N SER A 284 -4.20 -3.81 10.88
CA SER A 284 -3.44 -4.38 9.75
C SER A 284 -2.84 -5.74 10.11
N TYR A 285 -2.33 -6.47 9.11
CA TYR A 285 -1.52 -7.68 9.29
C TYR A 285 -2.24 -8.77 10.11
N PHE A 286 -3.52 -8.96 9.90
CA PHE A 286 -4.37 -9.85 10.72
C PHE A 286 -4.33 -9.54 12.23
N ALA A 287 -4.22 -8.27 12.62
CA ALA A 287 -4.33 -7.90 14.02
C ALA A 287 -5.70 -8.31 14.60
N ASN A 288 -6.74 -8.18 13.79
CA ASN A 288 -8.11 -8.61 14.11
C ASN A 288 -8.83 -9.11 12.85
N VAL A 289 -9.89 -9.88 13.07
CA VAL A 289 -10.99 -10.07 12.10
C VAL A 289 -12.19 -9.30 12.63
N GLY A 290 -12.81 -8.50 11.78
CA GLY A 290 -14.04 -7.81 12.14
C GLY A 290 -15.26 -8.73 12.01
N GLU A 291 -16.22 -8.59 12.90
CA GLU A 291 -17.53 -9.21 12.83
C GLU A 291 -18.60 -8.13 12.92
N MET A 292 -19.36 -7.97 11.85
CA MET A 292 -20.56 -7.13 11.83
C MET A 292 -21.79 -8.03 11.84
N THR A 293 -22.71 -7.80 12.76
CA THR A 293 -24.00 -8.49 12.82
C THR A 293 -25.11 -7.55 12.43
N ILE A 294 -25.92 -7.96 11.44
CA ILE A 294 -27.18 -7.32 11.09
C ILE A 294 -28.28 -8.17 11.72
N ALA A 295 -28.84 -7.73 12.83
CA ALA A 295 -29.87 -8.44 13.55
C ALA A 295 -31.18 -8.51 12.75
N ALA A 296 -32.09 -9.41 13.12
CA ALA A 296 -33.40 -9.59 12.46
C ALA A 296 -34.21 -8.29 12.41
N ASP A 297 -34.11 -7.43 13.41
CA ASP A 297 -34.75 -6.12 13.48
C ASP A 297 -34.08 -5.03 12.62
N GLY A 298 -32.87 -5.30 12.08
CA GLY A 298 -32.07 -4.38 11.28
C GLY A 298 -31.00 -3.64 12.07
N THR A 299 -30.88 -3.85 13.38
CA THR A 299 -29.81 -3.28 14.20
C THR A 299 -28.44 -3.81 13.74
N ILE A 300 -27.47 -2.91 13.55
CA ILE A 300 -26.10 -3.26 13.17
C ILE A 300 -25.18 -3.08 14.37
N THR A 301 -24.40 -4.11 14.67
CA THR A 301 -23.36 -4.10 15.69
C THR A 301 -22.06 -4.63 15.13
N THR A 302 -20.93 -4.14 15.65
CA THR A 302 -19.59 -4.56 15.24
C THR A 302 -18.75 -4.95 16.45
N LYS A 303 -17.85 -5.89 16.25
CA LYS A 303 -16.79 -6.24 17.21
C LYS A 303 -15.54 -6.68 16.47
N LEU A 304 -14.40 -6.62 17.15
CA LEU A 304 -13.12 -7.11 16.66
C LEU A 304 -12.74 -8.41 17.37
N ILE A 305 -12.30 -9.40 16.60
CA ILE A 305 -11.87 -10.72 17.06
C ILE A 305 -10.35 -10.78 16.91
N PRO A 306 -9.57 -10.69 18.01
CA PRO A 306 -8.11 -10.66 17.92
C PRO A 306 -7.48 -12.05 17.76
N THR A 307 -8.19 -13.13 18.08
CA THR A 307 -7.67 -14.52 18.03
C THR A 307 -8.77 -15.52 17.69
N HIS A 308 -8.38 -16.59 16.98
CA HIS A 308 -9.20 -17.78 16.78
C HIS A 308 -8.33 -19.05 16.85
N GLU A 309 -8.75 -20.06 17.60
CA GLU A 309 -7.94 -21.25 17.84
C GLU A 309 -8.07 -22.32 16.74
N GLY A 310 -9.22 -22.34 16.02
CA GLY A 310 -9.47 -23.28 14.91
C GLY A 310 -8.71 -22.88 13.67
N MET A 311 -8.38 -23.87 12.83
CA MET A 311 -7.76 -23.65 11.51
C MET A 311 -8.29 -24.67 10.50
N ASP A 312 -8.63 -24.24 9.29
CA ASP A 312 -8.85 -25.16 8.18
C ASP A 312 -7.51 -25.82 7.79
N ALA A 313 -7.45 -27.15 7.89
CA ALA A 313 -6.22 -27.91 7.70
C ALA A 313 -5.69 -27.83 6.25
N GLY A 314 -6.59 -27.74 5.27
CA GLY A 314 -6.21 -27.64 3.85
C GLY A 314 -5.57 -26.30 3.54
N ILE A 315 -6.17 -25.22 4.02
CA ILE A 315 -5.65 -23.85 3.84
C ILE A 315 -4.36 -23.67 4.62
N ALA A 316 -4.28 -24.18 5.85
CA ALA A 316 -3.05 -24.15 6.65
C ALA A 316 -1.88 -24.87 5.93
N ALA A 317 -2.15 -26.01 5.31
CA ALA A 317 -1.14 -26.73 4.52
C ALA A 317 -0.69 -25.94 3.28
N MET A 318 -1.63 -25.31 2.54
CA MET A 318 -1.30 -24.44 1.40
C MET A 318 -0.42 -23.26 1.84
N GLN A 319 -0.80 -22.61 2.92
CA GLN A 319 -0.09 -21.45 3.50
C GLN A 319 1.33 -21.84 3.93
N THR A 320 1.46 -22.94 4.72
CA THR A 320 2.76 -23.46 5.16
C THR A 320 3.64 -23.87 3.98
N GLY A 321 3.07 -24.52 2.96
CA GLY A 321 3.80 -24.90 1.76
C GLY A 321 4.39 -23.70 1.02
N TRP A 322 3.62 -22.60 0.91
CA TRP A 322 4.12 -21.39 0.27
C TRP A 322 5.17 -20.67 1.14
N VAL A 323 4.94 -20.55 2.45
CA VAL A 323 5.92 -19.99 3.40
C VAL A 323 7.25 -20.73 3.29
N ASN A 324 7.24 -22.06 3.37
CA ASN A 324 8.46 -22.87 3.25
C ASN A 324 9.17 -22.66 1.90
N THR A 325 8.41 -22.55 0.79
CA THR A 325 9.00 -22.30 -0.53
C THR A 325 9.75 -20.98 -0.57
N VAL A 326 9.17 -19.91 -0.04
CA VAL A 326 9.82 -18.59 0.01
C VAL A 326 11.00 -18.59 0.98
N ASP A 327 10.87 -19.27 2.13
CA ASP A 327 11.94 -19.37 3.12
C ASP A 327 13.14 -20.16 2.60
N ASP A 328 12.90 -21.25 1.86
CA ASP A 328 13.97 -22.01 1.19
C ASP A 328 14.71 -21.18 0.13
N MET A 329 14.00 -20.26 -0.55
CA MET A 329 14.60 -19.37 -1.55
C MET A 329 15.38 -18.21 -0.96
N LEU A 330 14.95 -17.65 0.17
CA LEU A 330 15.44 -16.39 0.72
C LEU A 330 16.06 -16.52 2.13
N GLY A 331 16.08 -17.71 2.71
CA GLY A 331 16.50 -17.94 4.09
C GLY A 331 18.02 -18.01 4.31
N GLU A 332 18.85 -17.88 3.26
CA GLU A 332 20.29 -17.88 3.39
C GLU A 332 20.76 -16.70 4.26
N LYS A 333 21.57 -17.00 5.28
CA LYS A 333 22.17 -15.97 6.15
C LYS A 333 23.30 -15.25 5.40
N ILE A 334 23.21 -13.92 5.39
CA ILE A 334 24.16 -13.05 4.67
C ILE A 334 24.98 -12.16 5.60
N ALA A 335 24.46 -11.87 6.81
CA ALA A 335 25.13 -11.03 7.79
C ALA A 335 24.52 -11.24 9.20
N VAL A 336 25.10 -10.58 10.20
CA VAL A 336 24.58 -10.48 11.57
C VAL A 336 24.43 -9.00 11.95
N GLY A 337 23.25 -8.57 12.35
CA GLY A 337 23.01 -7.22 12.88
C GLY A 337 23.47 -7.12 14.33
N ASP A 338 24.37 -6.20 14.65
CA ASP A 338 24.88 -5.99 16.01
C ASP A 338 23.92 -5.17 16.88
N SER A 339 22.95 -4.50 16.27
CA SER A 339 21.92 -3.69 16.93
C SER A 339 20.58 -3.86 16.21
N ASP A 340 19.51 -3.42 16.88
CA ASP A 340 18.18 -3.32 16.26
C ASP A 340 18.13 -2.17 15.27
N PHE A 341 17.44 -2.39 14.14
CA PHE A 341 17.18 -1.38 13.12
C PHE A 341 15.68 -1.05 13.08
N TYR A 342 15.33 0.23 13.10
CA TYR A 342 13.97 0.70 13.36
C TYR A 342 13.34 1.47 12.22
N VAL A 343 12.08 1.19 11.93
CA VAL A 343 11.13 2.07 11.21
C VAL A 343 10.27 2.84 12.21
N SER A 344 10.14 2.31 13.44
CA SER A 344 9.35 2.86 14.53
C SER A 344 10.23 3.52 15.57
N ASP A 345 9.67 4.45 16.33
CA ASP A 345 10.30 4.99 17.54
C ASP A 345 10.25 3.92 18.64
N PRO A 346 11.39 3.41 19.13
CA PRO A 346 11.41 2.35 20.12
C PRO A 346 10.84 2.75 21.49
N ALA A 347 10.77 4.06 21.79
CA ALA A 347 10.23 4.55 23.05
C ALA A 347 8.69 4.63 23.02
N THR A 348 8.09 4.91 21.86
CA THR A 348 6.64 5.15 21.73
C THR A 348 5.93 4.07 20.91
N GLY A 349 6.66 3.26 20.13
CA GLY A 349 6.12 2.32 19.16
C GLY A 349 5.47 2.97 17.94
N LYS A 350 5.47 4.29 17.83
CA LYS A 350 4.91 4.99 16.67
C LYS A 350 5.86 4.92 15.48
N ARG A 351 5.31 4.78 14.29
CA ARG A 351 6.09 4.82 13.05
C ARG A 351 6.81 6.17 12.90
N ARG A 352 8.14 6.13 12.71
CA ARG A 352 9.00 7.31 12.64
C ARG A 352 9.58 7.55 11.25
N ILE A 353 9.88 6.48 10.52
CA ILE A 353 10.55 6.52 9.21
C ILE A 353 9.89 7.44 8.17
N ARG A 354 8.60 7.77 8.35
CA ARG A 354 7.80 8.64 7.48
C ARG A 354 7.72 10.10 7.94
N SER A 355 8.44 10.46 8.99
CA SER A 355 8.41 11.81 9.56
C SER A 355 9.77 12.29 10.07
N ALA A 356 10.73 11.37 10.28
CA ALA A 356 12.06 11.70 10.80
C ALA A 356 13.09 10.61 10.42
N GLU A 357 14.37 10.90 10.68
CA GLU A 357 15.47 9.98 10.47
C GLU A 357 15.38 8.74 11.39
N THR A 358 15.80 7.59 10.87
CA THR A 358 15.99 6.34 11.63
C THR A 358 17.26 5.64 11.17
N ASN A 359 17.83 4.78 12.04
CA ASN A 359 19.03 4.02 11.69
C ASN A 359 18.81 3.04 10.53
N LEU A 360 17.60 2.46 10.38
CA LEU A 360 17.28 1.63 9.22
C LEU A 360 17.15 2.47 7.95
N GLY A 361 16.60 3.69 8.06
CA GLY A 361 16.56 4.65 6.95
C GLY A 361 17.94 4.99 6.44
N ASP A 362 18.87 5.28 7.36
CA ASP A 362 20.27 5.51 7.04
C ASP A 362 20.90 4.29 6.38
N PHE A 363 20.72 3.09 6.95
CA PHE A 363 21.29 1.85 6.41
C PHE A 363 20.82 1.57 4.98
N VAL A 364 19.54 1.74 4.69
CA VAL A 364 19.00 1.53 3.34
C VAL A 364 19.52 2.57 2.35
N ALA A 365 19.57 3.86 2.75
CA ALA A 365 20.10 4.92 1.90
C ALA A 365 21.61 4.74 1.65
N ASP A 366 22.37 4.36 2.68
CA ASP A 366 23.81 4.02 2.58
C ASP A 366 24.05 2.82 1.67
N GLY A 367 23.14 1.84 1.70
CA GLY A 367 23.18 0.70 0.80
C GLY A 367 23.09 1.13 -0.66
N ILE A 368 22.17 2.04 -1.00
CA ILE A 368 22.02 2.58 -2.36
C ILE A 368 23.27 3.40 -2.75
N TYR A 369 23.71 4.29 -1.86
CA TYR A 369 24.89 5.13 -2.06
C TYR A 369 26.15 4.29 -2.33
N THR A 370 26.38 3.27 -1.49
CA THR A 370 27.53 2.37 -1.59
C THR A 370 27.44 1.48 -2.82
N TYR A 371 26.24 1.01 -3.17
CA TYR A 371 26.04 0.16 -4.34
C TYR A 371 26.53 0.86 -5.62
N PHE A 372 26.15 2.13 -5.83
CA PHE A 372 26.64 2.86 -7.01
C PHE A 372 28.12 3.19 -6.90
N ASN A 373 28.60 3.71 -5.77
CA ASN A 373 30.01 4.13 -5.63
C ASN A 373 30.99 2.96 -5.62
N GLU A 374 30.67 1.84 -4.94
CA GLU A 374 31.61 0.76 -4.67
C GLU A 374 31.34 -0.53 -5.46
N VAL A 375 30.10 -0.82 -5.84
CA VAL A 375 29.77 -2.03 -6.60
C VAL A 375 29.73 -1.73 -8.10
N GLU A 376 28.90 -0.77 -8.53
CA GLU A 376 28.79 -0.35 -9.93
C GLU A 376 29.98 0.51 -10.38
N LYS A 377 30.77 1.07 -9.43
CA LYS A 377 31.87 2.00 -9.70
C LYS A 377 31.44 3.24 -10.49
N LEU A 378 30.21 3.68 -10.25
CA LEU A 378 29.65 4.92 -10.78
C LEU A 378 29.61 5.96 -9.68
N HIS A 379 30.02 7.19 -10.01
CA HIS A 379 29.97 8.29 -9.05
C HIS A 379 28.53 8.60 -8.65
N CYS A 380 28.27 8.63 -7.35
CA CYS A 380 26.99 9.02 -6.75
C CYS A 380 27.27 10.05 -5.65
N ASP A 381 26.67 11.23 -5.75
CA ASP A 381 26.79 12.31 -4.76
C ASP A 381 25.80 12.14 -3.62
N VAL A 382 24.58 11.73 -3.93
CA VAL A 382 23.46 11.61 -2.99
C VAL A 382 22.64 10.37 -3.31
N ALA A 383 22.23 9.64 -2.29
CA ALA A 383 21.19 8.62 -2.44
C ALA A 383 19.99 8.96 -1.58
N ILE A 384 18.80 8.63 -2.09
CA ILE A 384 17.52 8.83 -1.41
C ILE A 384 16.70 7.55 -1.38
N MET A 385 15.96 7.36 -0.27
CA MET A 385 14.95 6.33 -0.14
C MET A 385 13.71 6.90 0.53
N ASN A 386 12.54 6.70 -0.05
CA ASN A 386 11.28 7.13 0.55
C ASN A 386 10.92 6.24 1.75
N GLY A 387 10.49 6.84 2.86
CA GLY A 387 10.16 6.14 4.09
C GLY A 387 9.03 5.11 3.93
N GLY A 388 8.12 5.34 2.95
CA GLY A 388 7.09 4.38 2.57
C GLY A 388 7.64 3.07 1.98
N GLY A 389 8.84 3.11 1.42
CA GLY A 389 9.54 1.94 0.86
C GLY A 389 10.21 1.04 1.90
N ILE A 390 10.30 1.47 3.16
CA ILE A 390 10.95 0.74 4.26
C ILE A 390 9.87 0.28 5.24
N ARG A 391 9.65 -1.05 5.37
CA ARG A 391 8.38 -1.59 5.88
C ARG A 391 8.44 -2.32 7.23
N ALA A 392 9.59 -2.76 7.68
CA ALA A 392 9.71 -3.60 8.88
C ALA A 392 10.93 -3.23 9.73
N ASP A 393 10.77 -3.22 11.06
CA ASP A 393 11.88 -3.22 12.00
C ASP A 393 12.68 -4.52 11.86
N VAL A 394 13.99 -4.47 12.07
CA VAL A 394 14.85 -5.65 12.05
C VAL A 394 15.57 -5.76 13.41
N PRO A 395 15.25 -6.79 14.22
CA PRO A 395 15.97 -7.01 15.46
C PRO A 395 17.41 -7.40 15.22
N ALA A 396 18.28 -7.16 16.21
CA ALA A 396 19.64 -7.67 16.21
C ALA A 396 19.66 -9.19 16.03
N GLY A 397 20.67 -9.69 15.32
CA GLY A 397 20.84 -11.11 15.00
C GLY A 397 20.92 -11.40 13.50
N ASP A 398 20.42 -12.54 13.09
CA ASP A 398 20.60 -13.06 11.73
C ASP A 398 19.91 -12.20 10.66
N TRP A 399 20.69 -11.76 9.67
CA TRP A 399 20.18 -11.15 8.43
C TRP A 399 20.20 -12.15 7.28
N THR A 400 19.10 -12.22 6.54
CA THR A 400 18.90 -13.10 5.38
C THR A 400 18.40 -12.27 4.19
N PHE A 401 18.39 -12.84 2.99
CA PHE A 401 17.70 -12.20 1.86
C PHE A 401 16.22 -11.94 2.16
N LYS A 402 15.56 -12.85 2.93
CA LYS A 402 14.17 -12.65 3.40
C LYS A 402 14.05 -11.40 4.28
N THR A 403 14.97 -11.20 5.22
CA THR A 403 15.02 -9.99 6.05
C THR A 403 15.06 -8.73 5.19
N CYS A 404 15.95 -8.68 4.19
CA CYS A 404 16.03 -7.55 3.27
C CYS A 404 14.76 -7.39 2.43
N LYS A 405 14.13 -8.50 1.99
CA LYS A 405 12.87 -8.47 1.25
C LYS A 405 11.67 -8.05 2.10
N GLN A 406 11.68 -8.30 3.41
CA GLN A 406 10.66 -7.80 4.34
C GLN A 406 10.80 -6.29 4.58
N VAL A 407 12.04 -5.78 4.63
CA VAL A 407 12.32 -4.35 4.74
C VAL A 407 11.90 -3.63 3.46
N SER A 408 12.25 -4.14 2.28
CA SER A 408 11.95 -3.54 0.97
C SER A 408 11.21 -4.54 0.07
N PRO A 409 9.88 -4.69 0.22
CA PRO A 409 9.13 -5.78 -0.43
C PRO A 409 8.63 -5.45 -1.84
N PHE A 410 8.80 -4.22 -2.34
CA PHE A 410 8.13 -3.74 -3.54
C PHE A 410 8.76 -4.22 -4.86
N GLY A 411 10.03 -4.64 -4.85
CA GLY A 411 10.77 -4.99 -6.07
C GLY A 411 11.07 -3.77 -6.95
N ASN A 412 11.19 -2.59 -6.33
CA ASN A 412 11.67 -1.40 -7.00
C ASN A 412 13.12 -1.60 -7.43
N VAL A 413 13.52 -0.95 -8.51
CA VAL A 413 14.86 -1.13 -9.08
C VAL A 413 15.66 0.15 -8.93
N ALA A 414 16.90 0.01 -8.46
CA ALA A 414 17.80 1.14 -8.28
C ALA A 414 18.22 1.76 -9.62
N CYS A 415 18.28 3.08 -9.66
CA CYS A 415 18.74 3.85 -10.81
C CYS A 415 19.55 5.07 -10.34
N LEU A 416 20.35 5.64 -11.27
CA LEU A 416 21.17 6.82 -11.05
C LEU A 416 20.83 7.87 -12.10
N MET A 417 20.56 9.09 -11.66
CA MET A 417 20.16 10.21 -12.52
C MET A 417 21.05 11.42 -12.31
N SER A 418 21.20 12.22 -13.34
CA SER A 418 21.82 13.54 -13.30
C SER A 418 20.75 14.58 -13.02
N VAL A 419 20.80 15.23 -11.86
CA VAL A 419 19.81 16.21 -11.41
C VAL A 419 20.47 17.51 -10.98
N THR A 420 19.76 18.62 -11.03
CA THR A 420 20.24 19.89 -10.49
C THR A 420 20.11 19.93 -8.97
N GLY A 421 20.93 20.73 -8.29
CA GLY A 421 20.77 20.98 -6.86
C GLY A 421 19.40 21.56 -6.52
N LYS A 422 18.80 22.35 -7.44
CA LYS A 422 17.44 22.84 -7.28
C LYS A 422 16.40 21.70 -7.22
N GLN A 423 16.54 20.66 -8.05
CA GLN A 423 15.66 19.49 -8.00
C GLN A 423 15.81 18.71 -6.70
N ILE A 424 17.06 18.59 -6.17
CA ILE A 424 17.29 17.99 -4.84
C ILE A 424 16.61 18.83 -3.75
N GLN A 425 16.79 20.16 -3.77
CA GLN A 425 16.15 21.06 -2.82
C GLN A 425 14.61 20.92 -2.86
N ASP A 426 14.02 20.91 -4.06
CA ASP A 426 12.56 20.74 -4.24
C ASP A 426 12.07 19.37 -3.76
N ALA A 427 12.85 18.32 -3.96
CA ALA A 427 12.50 16.98 -3.50
C ALA A 427 12.51 16.88 -1.97
N LEU A 428 13.52 17.43 -1.31
CA LEU A 428 13.60 17.44 0.15
C LEU A 428 12.48 18.31 0.76
N GLU A 429 12.18 19.46 0.16
CA GLU A 429 11.07 20.34 0.56
C GLU A 429 9.71 19.63 0.42
N PHE A 430 9.48 18.97 -0.70
CA PHE A 430 8.26 18.18 -0.96
C PHE A 430 8.14 17.00 0.00
N ALA A 431 9.25 16.32 0.29
CA ALA A 431 9.29 15.21 1.26
C ALA A 431 8.91 15.67 2.68
N ALA A 432 9.36 16.87 3.08
CA ALA A 432 9.17 17.44 4.40
C ALA A 432 7.82 18.16 4.61
N ARG A 433 6.92 18.16 3.59
CA ARG A 433 5.70 18.98 3.58
C ARG A 433 4.76 18.80 4.78
N PHE A 434 4.78 17.63 5.42
CA PHE A 434 3.97 17.32 6.61
C PHE A 434 4.77 17.21 7.91
N ALA A 435 6.08 17.47 7.88
CA ALA A 435 6.92 17.38 9.07
C ALA A 435 6.42 18.35 10.17
N GLY A 436 6.34 17.86 11.41
CA GLY A 436 5.87 18.63 12.57
C GLY A 436 4.35 18.76 12.68
N GLU A 437 3.56 18.21 11.76
CA GLU A 437 2.10 18.20 11.85
C GLU A 437 1.64 16.94 12.60
N ASP A 438 0.91 17.12 13.70
CA ASP A 438 0.41 16.01 14.52
C ASP A 438 -0.50 15.08 13.71
N GLY A 439 -0.22 13.78 13.80
CA GLY A 439 -1.00 12.72 13.16
C GLY A 439 -0.83 12.62 11.65
N LYS A 440 0.05 13.42 11.03
CA LYS A 440 0.34 13.29 9.61
C LYS A 440 1.65 12.55 9.35
N GLU A 441 1.58 11.57 8.48
CA GLU A 441 2.72 10.83 7.97
C GLU A 441 2.89 11.04 6.46
N ASN A 442 4.13 10.98 5.97
CA ASN A 442 4.42 11.07 4.55
C ASN A 442 5.23 9.87 4.07
N GLY A 443 4.63 8.97 3.29
CA GLY A 443 5.35 7.87 2.64
C GLY A 443 6.54 8.36 1.80
N GLY A 444 6.42 9.55 1.22
CA GLY A 444 7.47 10.24 0.49
C GLY A 444 8.51 10.97 1.36
N PHE A 445 8.50 10.85 2.69
CA PHE A 445 9.58 11.40 3.52
C PHE A 445 10.91 10.72 3.15
N LEU A 446 11.94 11.53 2.84
CA LEU A 446 13.18 11.00 2.28
C LEU A 446 14.24 10.75 3.37
N GLN A 447 14.66 9.49 3.49
CA GLN A 447 15.91 9.10 4.14
C GLN A 447 17.06 9.32 3.15
N VAL A 448 18.22 9.80 3.61
CA VAL A 448 19.28 10.25 2.72
C VAL A 448 20.66 9.67 3.08
N ALA A 449 21.50 9.48 2.07
CA ALA A 449 22.92 9.20 2.20
C ALA A 449 23.72 10.20 1.37
N GLY A 450 24.90 10.59 1.83
CA GLY A 450 25.71 11.61 1.20
C GLY A 450 25.14 13.04 1.33
N ALA A 451 24.09 13.24 2.10
CA ALA A 451 23.49 14.56 2.31
C ALA A 451 23.10 14.80 3.78
N THR A 452 22.99 16.07 4.18
CA THR A 452 22.39 16.52 5.44
C THR A 452 21.47 17.70 5.18
N TYR A 453 20.42 17.87 6.01
CA TYR A 453 19.52 19.03 5.90
C TYR A 453 18.75 19.28 7.19
N GLU A 454 18.17 20.48 7.29
CA GLU A 454 17.34 20.94 8.41
C GLU A 454 15.90 21.16 7.92
N ILE A 455 14.93 20.80 8.76
CA ILE A 455 13.50 21.03 8.53
C ILE A 455 12.99 21.99 9.58
N HIS A 456 12.58 23.19 9.19
CA HIS A 456 12.01 24.22 10.05
C HIS A 456 10.48 24.08 10.09
N THR A 457 9.94 23.49 11.16
CA THR A 457 8.50 23.19 11.27
C THR A 457 7.65 24.43 11.57
N ASP A 458 8.26 25.51 12.03
CA ASP A 458 7.63 26.83 12.21
C ASP A 458 7.34 27.57 10.89
N ILE A 459 7.96 27.13 9.78
CA ILE A 459 7.72 27.68 8.44
C ILE A 459 6.55 26.91 7.78
N PRO A 460 5.50 27.62 7.30
CA PRO A 460 4.38 26.99 6.64
C PRO A 460 4.78 26.22 5.37
N ASN A 461 4.15 25.06 5.13
CA ASN A 461 4.28 24.38 3.86
C ASN A 461 3.63 25.20 2.74
N THR A 462 4.38 25.48 1.67
CA THR A 462 3.92 26.23 0.48
C THR A 462 4.27 25.51 -0.83
N VAL A 463 4.57 24.21 -0.76
CA VAL A 463 4.80 23.37 -1.93
C VAL A 463 3.52 23.27 -2.76
N GLN A 464 3.67 23.31 -4.09
CA GLN A 464 2.54 23.28 -5.01
C GLN A 464 2.32 21.85 -5.53
N THR A 465 1.07 21.38 -5.42
CA THR A 465 0.64 20.06 -5.94
C THR A 465 -0.60 20.19 -6.80
N ASP A 466 -0.83 19.22 -7.67
CA ASP A 466 -2.09 19.09 -8.40
C ASP A 466 -3.17 18.35 -7.56
N GLU A 467 -4.36 18.14 -8.18
CA GLU A 467 -5.49 17.42 -7.56
C GLU A 467 -5.20 15.95 -7.18
N LYS A 468 -4.05 15.43 -7.54
CA LYS A 468 -3.59 14.05 -7.27
C LYS A 468 -2.41 14.01 -6.29
N ASN A 469 -2.10 15.14 -5.66
CA ASN A 469 -0.93 15.33 -4.80
C ASN A 469 0.43 15.16 -5.51
N VAL A 470 0.48 15.30 -6.82
CA VAL A 470 1.72 15.31 -7.60
C VAL A 470 2.32 16.72 -7.58
N TRP A 471 3.63 16.81 -7.35
CA TRP A 471 4.35 18.08 -7.35
C TRP A 471 4.25 18.80 -8.72
N ILE A 472 3.92 20.07 -8.71
CA ILE A 472 3.81 20.93 -9.92
C ILE A 472 4.66 22.19 -9.84
N GLY A 473 5.30 22.48 -8.71
CA GLY A 473 6.14 23.65 -8.56
C GLY A 473 6.80 23.76 -7.18
N SER A 474 7.90 24.49 -7.14
CA SER A 474 8.64 24.77 -5.91
C SER A 474 7.78 25.51 -4.89
N ALA A 475 8.18 25.42 -3.62
CA ALA A 475 7.58 26.21 -2.55
C ALA A 475 7.62 27.72 -2.87
N THR A 476 6.54 28.40 -2.55
CA THR A 476 6.43 29.85 -2.68
C THR A 476 6.81 30.54 -1.36
N GLY A 477 7.91 31.29 -1.34
CA GLY A 477 8.42 31.94 -0.12
C GLY A 477 9.64 31.26 0.48
N THR A 478 9.79 31.32 1.81
CA THR A 478 10.92 30.70 2.51
C THR A 478 10.72 29.18 2.59
N PRO A 479 11.65 28.37 2.08
CA PRO A 479 11.56 26.91 2.19
C PRO A 479 11.67 26.44 3.64
N ARG A 480 10.97 25.36 3.99
CA ARG A 480 11.11 24.67 5.28
C ARG A 480 12.45 23.95 5.39
N VAL A 481 12.91 23.38 4.26
CA VAL A 481 14.17 22.68 4.19
C VAL A 481 15.30 23.67 3.93
N GLN A 482 16.22 23.76 4.88
CA GLN A 482 17.36 24.68 4.86
C GLN A 482 18.66 23.95 5.15
N ASN A 483 19.79 24.64 4.98
CA ASN A 483 21.12 24.14 5.28
C ASN A 483 21.45 22.78 4.64
N VAL A 484 20.94 22.55 3.43
CA VAL A 484 21.24 21.32 2.67
C VAL A 484 22.71 21.31 2.33
N LYS A 485 23.38 20.21 2.69
CA LYS A 485 24.81 20.01 2.41
C LYS A 485 25.01 18.62 1.80
N ILE A 486 25.96 18.54 0.88
CA ILE A 486 26.34 17.30 0.20
C ILE A 486 27.76 16.90 0.64
N TYR A 487 27.96 15.62 0.88
CA TYR A 487 29.25 15.08 1.27
C TYR A 487 30.24 15.12 0.10
N ASP A 488 31.36 15.83 0.31
CA ASP A 488 32.46 15.84 -0.63
C ASP A 488 33.55 14.86 -0.17
N LYS A 489 33.69 13.76 -0.89
CA LYS A 489 34.65 12.70 -0.59
C LYS A 489 36.11 13.21 -0.62
N ALA A 490 36.40 14.25 -1.40
CA ALA A 490 37.75 14.79 -1.55
C ALA A 490 38.19 15.59 -0.29
N SER A 491 37.31 16.39 0.27
CA SER A 491 37.56 17.16 1.50
C SER A 491 37.20 16.43 2.79
N GLY A 492 36.44 15.32 2.71
CA GLY A 492 35.90 14.62 3.87
C GLY A 492 34.90 15.48 4.67
N SER A 493 34.12 16.33 4.00
CA SER A 493 33.27 17.31 4.64
C SER A 493 31.93 17.47 3.90
N TYR A 494 30.89 17.90 4.62
CA TYR A 494 29.60 18.26 4.02
C TYR A 494 29.63 19.72 3.57
N LEU A 495 29.53 19.96 2.26
CA LEU A 495 29.57 21.29 1.63
C LEU A 495 28.16 21.75 1.28
N PRO A 496 27.85 23.07 1.34
CA PRO A 496 26.54 23.59 0.97
C PRO A 496 26.13 23.16 -0.43
N LEU A 497 24.88 22.75 -0.60
CA LEU A 497 24.28 22.45 -1.90
C LEU A 497 24.27 23.69 -2.78
N ASP A 498 24.84 23.59 -4.00
CA ASP A 498 24.68 24.61 -5.04
C ASP A 498 23.45 24.30 -5.90
N PRO A 499 22.38 25.09 -5.84
CA PRO A 499 21.16 24.84 -6.64
C PRO A 499 21.40 24.82 -8.15
N GLY A 500 22.44 25.50 -8.64
CA GLY A 500 22.80 25.57 -10.05
C GLY A 500 23.72 24.45 -10.54
N ALA A 501 24.34 23.72 -9.62
CA ALA A 501 25.22 22.61 -9.98
C ALA A 501 24.43 21.34 -10.31
N THR A 502 25.10 20.39 -10.97
CA THR A 502 24.54 19.07 -11.28
C THR A 502 25.13 18.02 -10.36
N TYR A 503 24.30 17.13 -9.87
CA TYR A 503 24.66 16.04 -8.96
C TYR A 503 24.18 14.70 -9.51
N ALA A 504 24.91 13.65 -9.21
CA ALA A 504 24.50 12.27 -9.47
C ALA A 504 23.66 11.78 -8.29
N LEU A 505 22.35 11.64 -8.50
CA LEU A 505 21.35 11.21 -7.52
C LEU A 505 20.96 9.76 -7.76
N ALA A 506 21.17 8.92 -6.74
CA ALA A 506 20.70 7.53 -6.74
C ALA A 506 19.40 7.38 -5.95
N GLY A 507 18.61 6.40 -6.32
CA GLY A 507 17.37 6.03 -5.62
C GLY A 507 16.61 4.95 -6.38
N MET A 508 15.40 4.66 -5.93
CA MET A 508 14.55 3.68 -6.58
C MET A 508 13.76 4.30 -7.75
N ASN A 509 13.54 3.51 -8.79
CA ASN A 509 12.74 3.90 -9.96
C ASN A 509 11.34 4.40 -9.59
N TYR A 510 10.77 3.91 -8.49
CA TYR A 510 9.50 4.38 -7.93
C TYR A 510 9.52 5.90 -7.75
N THR A 511 10.46 6.43 -6.97
CA THR A 511 10.57 7.87 -6.69
C THR A 511 11.16 8.66 -7.86
N LEU A 512 12.24 8.14 -8.49
CA LEU A 512 13.01 8.93 -9.46
C LEU A 512 12.40 8.95 -10.87
N ARG A 513 11.69 7.89 -11.27
CA ARG A 513 11.22 7.73 -12.66
C ARG A 513 9.71 7.59 -12.82
N ASN A 514 9.03 7.05 -11.80
CA ASN A 514 7.63 6.65 -11.90
C ASN A 514 6.68 7.61 -11.16
N LEU A 515 7.19 8.74 -10.69
CA LEU A 515 6.44 9.78 -9.96
C LEU A 515 5.85 9.29 -8.63
N GLY A 516 6.38 8.19 -8.09
CA GLY A 516 5.93 7.63 -6.81
C GLY A 516 5.92 8.69 -5.72
N ASP A 517 4.97 8.63 -4.80
CA ASP A 517 4.69 9.66 -3.79
C ASP A 517 4.48 11.09 -4.37
N GLY A 518 4.42 11.24 -5.72
CA GLY A 518 4.23 12.52 -6.40
C GLY A 518 5.52 13.28 -6.77
N PHE A 519 6.70 12.64 -6.75
CA PHE A 519 8.00 13.27 -7.04
C PHE A 519 8.17 13.60 -8.53
N ALA A 520 7.45 14.58 -9.05
CA ALA A 520 7.52 14.98 -10.47
C ALA A 520 8.68 15.94 -10.81
N MET A 521 9.41 16.48 -9.80
CA MET A 521 10.55 17.37 -10.05
C MET A 521 11.71 16.66 -10.76
N PHE A 522 11.79 15.34 -10.71
CA PHE A 522 12.81 14.55 -11.42
C PHE A 522 12.42 14.19 -12.86
N ASP A 523 11.20 14.53 -13.28
CA ASP A 523 10.70 14.20 -14.59
C ASP A 523 11.52 14.87 -15.69
N GLY A 524 12.01 14.06 -16.66
CA GLY A 524 12.88 14.54 -17.75
C GLY A 524 14.35 14.71 -17.36
N ALA A 525 14.76 14.42 -16.10
CA ALA A 525 16.17 14.39 -15.74
C ALA A 525 16.92 13.27 -16.47
N GLU A 526 18.19 13.51 -16.79
CA GLU A 526 19.03 12.58 -17.55
C GLU A 526 19.32 11.32 -16.74
N LEU A 527 19.11 10.16 -17.35
CA LEU A 527 19.42 8.87 -16.75
C LEU A 527 20.87 8.48 -16.99
N ILE A 528 21.67 8.43 -15.94
CA ILE A 528 23.07 7.97 -15.99
C ILE A 528 23.13 6.44 -16.07
N LYS A 529 22.32 5.77 -15.24
CA LYS A 529 22.26 4.31 -15.19
C LYS A 529 20.85 3.85 -14.87
N ASP A 530 20.32 2.94 -15.69
CA ASP A 530 18.99 2.36 -15.55
C ASP A 530 19.04 0.95 -14.98
N TYR A 531 18.02 0.59 -14.19
CA TYR A 531 17.71 -0.76 -13.71
C TYR A 531 18.91 -1.62 -13.36
N VAL A 532 19.53 -1.37 -12.19
CA VAL A 532 20.74 -2.09 -11.79
C VAL A 532 20.39 -3.35 -11.02
N SER A 533 19.58 -3.19 -9.96
CA SER A 533 19.22 -4.29 -9.05
C SER A 533 17.94 -3.94 -8.28
N GLU A 534 17.20 -4.93 -7.83
CA GLU A 534 16.06 -4.72 -6.95
C GLU A 534 16.49 -4.21 -5.57
N ASP A 535 15.62 -3.44 -4.93
CA ASP A 535 15.82 -2.78 -3.65
C ASP A 535 16.38 -3.73 -2.56
N TYR A 536 15.77 -4.91 -2.37
CA TYR A 536 16.25 -5.88 -1.38
C TYR A 536 17.62 -6.47 -1.73
N LEU A 537 17.95 -6.63 -3.01
CA LEU A 537 19.26 -7.11 -3.46
C LEU A 537 20.34 -6.05 -3.27
N VAL A 538 20.04 -4.76 -3.49
CA VAL A 538 20.94 -3.64 -3.17
C VAL A 538 21.29 -3.66 -1.69
N MET A 539 20.28 -3.78 -0.82
CA MET A 539 20.45 -3.86 0.63
C MET A 539 21.23 -5.12 1.05
N SER A 540 20.91 -6.29 0.46
CA SER A 540 21.63 -7.53 0.75
C SER A 540 23.10 -7.44 0.34
N THR A 541 23.38 -6.85 -0.83
CA THR A 541 24.75 -6.62 -1.31
C THR A 541 25.51 -5.72 -0.35
N TYR A 542 24.87 -4.64 0.15
CA TYR A 542 25.47 -3.77 1.14
C TYR A 542 25.81 -4.51 2.43
N ALA A 543 24.87 -5.31 2.96
CA ALA A 543 25.11 -6.11 4.16
C ALA A 543 26.30 -7.09 4.01
N MET A 544 26.45 -7.69 2.83
CA MET A 544 27.52 -8.66 2.56
C MET A 544 28.93 -8.06 2.40
N ILE A 545 29.05 -6.76 2.22
CA ILE A 545 30.38 -6.11 2.01
C ILE A 545 30.93 -5.40 3.24
N PHE A 546 30.37 -5.64 4.43
CA PHE A 546 30.95 -5.17 5.68
C PHE A 546 32.26 -5.92 6.00
N ASP A 547 33.26 -5.22 6.50
CA ASP A 547 34.64 -5.75 6.64
C ASP A 547 34.79 -6.81 7.72
N CYS A 548 34.01 -6.74 8.82
CA CYS A 548 34.18 -7.64 9.96
C CYS A 548 33.31 -8.88 9.80
N ALA A 549 33.93 -10.06 9.90
CA ALA A 549 33.26 -11.35 9.84
C ALA A 549 33.44 -12.13 11.15
N ASP A 550 32.42 -12.85 11.56
CA ASP A 550 32.46 -13.76 12.70
C ASP A 550 33.23 -15.07 12.39
N ALA A 551 33.26 -16.01 13.35
CA ALA A 551 33.90 -17.31 13.14
C ALA A 551 33.23 -18.17 12.06
N ALA A 552 31.97 -17.87 11.68
CA ALA A 552 31.22 -18.50 10.58
C ALA A 552 31.50 -17.82 9.23
N GLY A 553 32.24 -16.70 9.20
CA GLY A 553 32.56 -15.93 8.00
C GLY A 553 31.50 -14.93 7.59
N LEU A 554 30.54 -14.61 8.48
CA LEU A 554 29.48 -13.64 8.23
C LEU A 554 29.90 -12.22 8.62
N PRO A 555 29.60 -11.19 7.81
CA PRO A 555 29.80 -9.79 8.18
C PRO A 555 28.95 -9.39 9.38
N HIS A 556 29.45 -8.45 10.18
CA HIS A 556 28.74 -7.85 11.30
C HIS A 556 28.31 -6.41 10.98
N LEU A 557 27.00 -6.15 11.02
CA LEU A 557 26.42 -4.86 10.64
C LEU A 557 26.49 -3.87 11.80
N SER A 558 27.57 -3.10 11.84
CA SER A 558 27.77 -1.98 12.75
C SER A 558 28.39 -0.79 12.02
N SER A 559 28.31 0.39 12.60
CA SER A 559 28.92 1.60 12.01
C SER A 559 30.42 1.44 11.80
N ALA A 560 31.09 0.78 12.75
CA ALA A 560 32.55 0.57 12.67
C ALA A 560 32.99 -0.37 11.54
N ASN A 561 32.13 -1.32 11.17
CA ASN A 561 32.42 -2.36 10.16
C ASN A 561 31.90 -1.99 8.77
N SER A 562 31.11 -0.88 8.65
CA SER A 562 30.60 -0.41 7.38
C SER A 562 31.72 0.02 6.42
N PRO A 563 31.61 -0.26 5.10
CA PRO A 563 32.51 0.28 4.10
C PRO A 563 32.64 1.82 4.15
N LEU A 564 31.56 2.50 4.59
CA LEU A 564 31.52 3.96 4.73
C LEU A 564 32.32 4.49 5.94
N ALA A 565 32.73 3.63 6.89
CA ALA A 565 33.61 4.01 7.98
C ALA A 565 34.99 4.48 7.48
N ALA A 566 35.38 4.06 6.29
CA ALA A 566 36.60 4.52 5.63
C ALA A 566 36.52 5.94 5.05
N TYR A 567 35.33 6.57 5.03
CA TYR A 567 35.08 7.90 4.47
C TYR A 567 35.24 8.97 5.57
N PRO A 568 36.32 9.79 5.55
CA PRO A 568 36.55 10.77 6.60
C PRO A 568 35.39 11.73 6.78
N GLY A 569 34.88 11.89 8.01
CA GLY A 569 33.81 12.83 8.32
C GLY A 569 32.43 12.45 7.81
N TYR A 570 32.25 11.26 7.23
CA TYR A 570 30.93 10.76 6.84
C TYR A 570 30.09 10.45 8.09
N LEU A 571 28.84 10.93 8.12
CA LEU A 571 27.93 10.69 9.24
C LEU A 571 27.38 9.26 9.18
N LEU A 572 27.74 8.46 10.17
CA LEU A 572 27.42 7.04 10.24
C LEU A 572 27.15 6.63 11.69
N ASN A 573 25.94 6.13 11.98
CA ASN A 573 25.58 5.65 13.31
C ASN A 573 24.37 4.69 13.24
N TYR A 574 24.62 3.40 13.14
CA TYR A 574 23.58 2.37 13.10
C TYR A 574 23.14 1.91 14.49
N GLU A 575 23.95 2.20 15.53
CA GLU A 575 23.69 1.82 16.91
C GLU A 575 22.65 2.71 17.60
N GLN A 576 22.41 3.91 17.03
CA GLN A 576 21.40 4.83 17.55
C GLN A 576 20.11 4.73 16.75
N PRO A 577 18.95 4.44 17.37
CA PRO A 577 17.68 4.24 16.67
C PRO A 577 17.23 5.46 15.86
N TYR A 578 17.70 6.65 16.22
CA TYR A 578 17.35 7.92 15.61
C TYR A 578 18.27 8.35 14.47
N GLY A 579 19.23 7.48 14.08
CA GLY A 579 20.14 7.70 12.97
C GLY A 579 21.40 8.51 13.31
N ALA A 580 22.11 8.93 12.28
CA ALA A 580 23.42 9.59 12.36
C ALA A 580 23.34 11.12 12.52
N GLY A 581 22.14 11.71 12.54
CA GLY A 581 21.92 13.15 12.61
C GLY A 581 22.03 13.85 11.24
N ARG A 582 21.66 13.16 10.19
CA ARG A 582 21.61 13.71 8.81
C ARG A 582 20.41 14.63 8.60
N ILE A 583 19.33 14.37 9.33
CA ILE A 583 18.06 15.12 9.23
C ILE A 583 17.76 15.74 10.59
N THR A 584 17.83 17.06 10.67
CA THR A 584 17.51 17.81 11.89
C THR A 584 16.13 18.46 11.76
N ILE A 585 15.25 18.23 12.72
CA ILE A 585 13.91 18.86 12.77
C ILE A 585 13.93 19.93 13.84
N LEU A 586 13.59 21.19 13.47
CA LEU A 586 13.65 22.40 14.28
C LEU A 586 12.26 23.03 14.47
#